data_97397d4ce3feecc847e66b599aebe133
#
_entry.id   97397d4ce3feecc847e66b599aebe133
#
_cell.length_a   1.000
_cell.length_b   1.000
_cell.length_c   1.000
_cell.angle_alpha   90.00
_cell.angle_beta   90.00
_cell.angle_gamma   90.00
#
_symmetry.space_group_name_H-M   'P 1'
#
loop_
_entity.id
_entity.type
_entity.pdbx_description
1 polymer ?
#
loop_
_entity_poly.entity_id
_entity_poly.type
_entity_poly.pdbx_seq_one_letter_code
_entity_poly.pdbx_strand_id
1 'polypeptide(L)'
;HALDRRQRQMCIRDSILSKLPLEFSPGDKWNYSVSTDVLGYLVEVLSGMELEDYFKKYIFTPLEMNDTSFSCPKNKLDRLCSLYEHDPVGIPKLLEIPFLNTRMASGGGGLFSTMHDYHNFCHMLLHDGEFEGKRIIGRKTLELMTTNHLPDNQDLTEMSESAFSETPYAGVGFGLGFSVMLDPAKSQSVSDIGEFGWGGAASTVFMINPKEEMFIIFLTQLLPSSTYQVRRELRSLIYSALMPE
;
A
#
# COMPACT_ATOMS: atom_id res chain seq x y z
N HIS A 1 11.11 -27.82 11.84
CA HIS A 1 12.31 -27.06 12.28
C HIS A 1 12.49 -25.70 11.59
N ALA A 2 12.03 -25.51 10.33
CA ALA A 2 12.13 -24.22 9.61
C ALA A 2 11.02 -23.25 10.03
N LEU A 3 9.81 -23.75 10.25
CA LEU A 3 8.65 -23.00 10.77
C LEU A 3 8.96 -22.37 12.16
N ASP A 4 9.59 -23.14 13.05
CA ASP A 4 9.94 -22.69 14.40
C ASP A 4 10.93 -21.50 14.43
N ARG A 5 11.85 -21.41 13.45
CA ARG A 5 12.82 -20.30 13.38
C ARG A 5 12.19 -18.98 12.89
N ARG A 6 11.27 -19.02 11.92
CA ARG A 6 10.60 -17.82 11.39
C ARG A 6 9.65 -17.24 12.43
N GLN A 7 8.80 -18.07 13.03
CA GLN A 7 7.93 -17.67 14.14
C GLN A 7 8.73 -17.09 15.31
N ARG A 8 9.85 -17.68 15.68
CA ARG A 8 10.72 -17.14 16.75
C ARG A 8 11.29 -15.77 16.40
N GLN A 9 11.72 -15.52 15.14
CA GLN A 9 12.23 -14.20 14.74
C GLN A 9 11.15 -13.12 14.79
N MET A 10 9.93 -13.45 14.41
CA MET A 10 8.78 -12.54 14.46
C MET A 10 8.36 -12.29 15.91
N CYS A 11 8.23 -13.32 16.74
CA CYS A 11 7.96 -13.18 18.16
C CYS A 11 9.03 -12.36 18.90
N ILE A 12 10.31 -12.47 18.52
CA ILE A 12 11.39 -11.66 19.11
C ILE A 12 11.21 -10.19 18.74
N ARG A 13 10.91 -9.87 17.49
CA ARG A 13 10.67 -8.50 17.03
C ARG A 13 9.49 -7.88 17.78
N ASP A 14 8.37 -8.57 17.85
CA ASP A 14 7.14 -8.08 18.48
C ASP A 14 7.27 -7.96 19.99
N SER A 15 8.00 -8.89 20.64
CA SER A 15 8.33 -8.77 22.06
C SER A 15 9.30 -7.62 22.38
N ILE A 16 10.08 -7.17 21.40
CA ILE A 16 10.92 -5.97 21.53
C ILE A 16 10.08 -4.72 21.31
N LEU A 17 9.26 -4.67 20.24
CA LEU A 17 8.36 -3.55 19.95
C LEU A 17 7.40 -3.28 21.10
N SER A 18 6.83 -4.32 21.72
CA SER A 18 5.92 -4.17 22.86
C SER A 18 6.54 -3.53 24.11
N LYS A 19 7.87 -3.43 24.17
CA LYS A 19 8.61 -2.79 25.28
C LYS A 19 9.00 -1.36 25.00
N LEU A 20 8.84 -0.90 23.75
CA LEU A 20 9.12 0.48 23.39
C LEU A 20 7.93 1.37 23.82
N PRO A 21 8.21 2.56 24.32
CA PRO A 21 7.14 3.52 24.60
C PRO A 21 6.47 3.93 23.29
N LEU A 22 5.17 4.22 23.35
CA LEU A 22 4.47 4.86 22.26
C LEU A 22 4.96 6.32 22.14
N GLU A 23 4.97 6.83 20.91
CA GLU A 23 5.34 8.23 20.65
C GLU A 23 4.28 9.20 21.19
N PHE A 24 3.02 8.78 21.13
CA PHE A 24 1.85 9.49 21.67
C PHE A 24 0.75 8.49 22.01
N SER A 25 -0.30 8.95 22.68
CA SER A 25 -1.43 8.08 23.00
C SER A 25 -2.20 7.66 21.73
N PRO A 26 -2.66 6.41 21.65
CA PRO A 26 -3.48 5.97 20.53
C PRO A 26 -4.72 6.86 20.33
N GLY A 27 -4.93 7.34 19.10
CA GLY A 27 -6.02 8.25 18.76
C GLY A 27 -5.69 9.73 18.78
N ASP A 28 -4.59 10.15 19.41
CA ASP A 28 -4.22 11.57 19.48
C ASP A 28 -3.66 12.08 18.16
N LYS A 29 -2.88 11.25 17.46
CA LYS A 29 -2.20 11.61 16.22
C LYS A 29 -2.13 10.43 15.25
N TRP A 30 -1.88 10.76 13.99
CA TRP A 30 -1.53 9.79 12.98
C TRP A 30 -0.04 9.90 12.64
N ASN A 31 0.67 8.78 12.64
CA ASN A 31 2.06 8.72 12.20
C ASN A 31 2.32 7.47 11.37
N TYR A 32 3.10 7.61 10.32
CA TYR A 32 3.54 6.47 9.52
C TYR A 32 4.50 5.60 10.34
N SER A 33 4.17 4.33 10.50
CA SER A 33 4.88 3.46 11.44
C SER A 33 4.88 2.00 10.98
N VAL A 34 5.46 1.13 11.82
CA VAL A 34 5.43 -0.33 11.68
C VAL A 34 4.10 -0.97 12.16
N SER A 35 3.04 -0.19 12.31
CA SER A 35 1.74 -0.70 12.77
C SER A 35 1.17 -1.76 11.83
N THR A 36 1.36 -1.63 10.52
CA THR A 36 0.94 -2.63 9.54
C THR A 36 1.73 -3.93 9.65
N ASP A 37 2.98 -3.89 10.09
CA ASP A 37 3.76 -5.08 10.43
C ASP A 37 3.18 -5.81 11.64
N VAL A 38 2.75 -5.05 12.66
CA VAL A 38 2.05 -5.62 13.84
C VAL A 38 0.72 -6.26 13.42
N LEU A 39 -0.02 -5.63 12.49
CA LEU A 39 -1.23 -6.24 11.93
C LEU A 39 -0.93 -7.54 11.19
N GLY A 40 0.16 -7.60 10.42
CA GLY A 40 0.61 -8.84 9.77
C GLY A 40 0.83 -9.96 10.78
N TYR A 41 1.51 -9.67 11.89
CA TYR A 41 1.68 -10.62 12.98
C TYR A 41 0.34 -11.04 13.63
N LEU A 42 -0.56 -10.09 13.84
CA LEU A 42 -1.88 -10.38 14.37
C LEU A 42 -2.67 -11.34 13.47
N VAL A 43 -2.57 -11.18 12.14
CA VAL A 43 -3.15 -12.13 11.18
C VAL A 43 -2.58 -13.54 11.39
N GLU A 44 -1.27 -13.68 11.58
CA GLU A 44 -0.66 -15.00 11.85
C GLU A 44 -1.16 -15.62 13.16
N VAL A 45 -1.22 -14.83 14.23
CA VAL A 45 -1.68 -15.30 15.55
C VAL A 45 -3.14 -15.75 15.49
N LEU A 46 -4.00 -14.98 14.86
CA LEU A 46 -5.44 -15.28 14.80
C LEU A 46 -5.78 -16.41 13.82
N SER A 47 -5.04 -16.51 12.70
CA SER A 47 -5.30 -17.51 11.68
C SER A 47 -4.59 -18.84 11.91
N GLY A 48 -3.49 -18.83 12.70
CA GLY A 48 -2.57 -19.95 12.83
C GLY A 48 -1.76 -20.26 11.56
N MET A 49 -1.73 -19.32 10.59
CA MET A 49 -1.02 -19.45 9.31
C MET A 49 0.12 -18.43 9.22
N GLU A 50 1.17 -18.72 8.46
CA GLU A 50 2.14 -17.69 8.08
C GLU A 50 1.46 -16.64 7.18
N LEU A 51 1.86 -15.37 7.26
CA LEU A 51 1.25 -14.26 6.53
C LEU A 51 1.27 -14.48 5.02
N GLU A 52 2.36 -15.02 4.48
CA GLU A 52 2.47 -15.36 3.06
C GLU A 52 1.45 -16.42 2.64
N ASP A 53 1.28 -17.47 3.44
CA ASP A 53 0.31 -18.54 3.17
C ASP A 53 -1.13 -18.02 3.30
N TYR A 54 -1.37 -17.15 4.27
CA TYR A 54 -2.67 -16.51 4.44
C TYR A 54 -3.02 -15.64 3.22
N PHE A 55 -2.11 -14.76 2.79
CA PHE A 55 -2.33 -13.92 1.61
C PHE A 55 -2.50 -14.76 0.35
N LYS A 56 -1.66 -15.77 0.17
CA LYS A 56 -1.78 -16.68 -0.98
C LYS A 56 -3.13 -17.37 -1.03
N LYS A 57 -3.61 -17.88 0.10
CA LYS A 57 -4.87 -18.64 0.18
C LYS A 57 -6.10 -17.74 -0.02
N TYR A 58 -6.14 -16.58 0.63
CA TYR A 58 -7.34 -15.77 0.74
C TYR A 58 -7.38 -14.55 -0.18
N ILE A 59 -6.23 -14.15 -0.74
CA ILE A 59 -6.12 -12.99 -1.62
C ILE A 59 -5.54 -13.38 -2.98
N PHE A 60 -4.28 -13.86 -3.03
CA PHE A 60 -3.58 -14.02 -4.30
C PHE A 60 -4.19 -15.11 -5.19
N THR A 61 -4.46 -16.29 -4.64
CA THR A 61 -5.05 -17.39 -5.43
C THR A 61 -6.46 -17.05 -5.92
N PRO A 62 -7.40 -16.53 -5.09
CA PRO A 62 -8.71 -16.13 -5.58
C PRO A 62 -8.70 -15.01 -6.62
N LEU A 63 -7.72 -14.10 -6.55
CA LEU A 63 -7.53 -12.99 -7.49
C LEU A 63 -6.64 -13.35 -8.68
N GLU A 64 -6.18 -14.60 -8.78
CA GLU A 64 -5.27 -15.08 -9.85
C GLU A 64 -3.95 -14.29 -9.93
N MET A 65 -3.48 -13.75 -8.79
CA MET A 65 -2.23 -13.02 -8.64
C MET A 65 -1.04 -13.98 -8.53
N ASN A 66 -0.67 -14.61 -9.65
CA ASN A 66 0.28 -15.72 -9.69
C ASN A 66 1.76 -15.30 -9.61
N ASP A 67 2.03 -14.02 -9.76
CA ASP A 67 3.37 -13.41 -9.69
C ASP A 67 3.54 -12.51 -8.45
N THR A 68 2.60 -12.59 -7.49
CA THR A 68 2.65 -11.80 -6.25
C THR A 68 3.09 -12.67 -5.07
N SER A 69 4.16 -12.24 -4.38
CA SER A 69 4.72 -12.97 -3.23
C SER A 69 5.74 -12.10 -2.47
N PHE A 70 6.11 -12.51 -1.25
CA PHE A 70 7.18 -11.86 -0.46
C PHE A 70 8.60 -12.22 -0.90
N SER A 71 8.75 -13.07 -1.91
CA SER A 71 10.05 -13.45 -2.46
C SER A 71 9.96 -13.59 -3.97
N CYS A 72 11.01 -13.20 -4.70
CA CYS A 72 11.07 -13.43 -6.14
C CYS A 72 11.69 -14.82 -6.41
N PRO A 73 10.95 -15.77 -7.00
CA PRO A 73 11.50 -17.09 -7.37
C PRO A 73 12.65 -16.94 -8.36
N LYS A 74 13.66 -17.81 -8.25
CA LYS A 74 14.87 -17.75 -9.09
C LYS A 74 14.58 -17.77 -10.60
N ASN A 75 13.56 -18.49 -11.03
CA ASN A 75 13.12 -18.57 -12.42
C ASN A 75 12.33 -17.35 -12.91
N LYS A 76 12.13 -16.34 -12.08
CA LYS A 76 11.46 -15.09 -12.42
C LYS A 76 12.38 -13.86 -12.25
N LEU A 77 13.64 -14.06 -11.86
CA LEU A 77 14.60 -12.96 -11.62
C LEU A 77 14.92 -12.14 -12.87
N ASP A 78 14.86 -12.75 -14.03
CA ASP A 78 15.04 -12.10 -15.34
C ASP A 78 13.93 -11.09 -15.68
N ARG A 79 12.77 -11.22 -15.03
CA ARG A 79 11.63 -10.30 -15.16
C ARG A 79 11.62 -9.20 -14.08
N LEU A 80 12.53 -9.27 -13.11
CA LEU A 80 12.55 -8.33 -12.00
C LEU A 80 13.11 -6.99 -12.43
N CYS A 81 12.35 -5.92 -12.20
CA CYS A 81 12.78 -4.56 -12.49
C CYS A 81 13.96 -4.15 -11.62
N SER A 82 14.91 -3.42 -12.20
CA SER A 82 15.99 -2.79 -11.45
C SER A 82 15.49 -1.68 -10.56
N LEU A 83 16.05 -1.58 -9.35
CA LEU A 83 15.78 -0.53 -8.40
C LEU A 83 16.86 0.56 -8.49
N TYR A 84 16.44 1.81 -8.53
CA TYR A 84 17.33 2.95 -8.59
C TYR A 84 17.14 3.90 -7.42
N GLU A 85 18.22 4.54 -7.01
CA GLU A 85 18.23 5.67 -6.09
C GLU A 85 18.52 6.95 -6.85
N HIS A 86 17.76 8.00 -6.57
CA HIS A 86 18.02 9.31 -7.15
C HIS A 86 19.36 9.89 -6.69
N ASP A 87 20.13 10.42 -7.64
CA ASP A 87 21.33 11.20 -7.37
C ASP A 87 21.06 12.67 -7.76
N PRO A 88 21.08 13.65 -6.83
CA PRO A 88 20.77 15.05 -7.13
C PRO A 88 21.71 15.72 -8.13
N VAL A 89 22.89 15.19 -8.32
CA VAL A 89 23.95 15.76 -9.17
C VAL A 89 24.35 14.87 -10.33
N GLY A 90 23.78 13.66 -10.46
CA GLY A 90 24.27 12.67 -11.40
C GLY A 90 23.22 11.75 -11.99
N ILE A 91 23.67 10.61 -12.45
CA ILE A 91 22.85 9.54 -13.00
C ILE A 91 22.31 8.70 -11.83
N PRO A 92 21.02 8.31 -11.85
CA PRO A 92 20.45 7.46 -10.82
C PRO A 92 21.29 6.20 -10.57
N LYS A 93 21.54 5.87 -9.31
CA LYS A 93 22.35 4.73 -8.90
C LYS A 93 21.53 3.46 -8.88
N LEU A 94 22.03 2.42 -9.52
CA LEU A 94 21.47 1.08 -9.39
C LEU A 94 21.69 0.55 -7.97
N LEU A 95 20.62 0.08 -7.34
CA LEU A 95 20.66 -0.52 -6.00
C LEU A 95 20.43 -2.03 -6.07
N GLU A 96 21.01 -2.73 -5.10
CA GLU A 96 20.56 -4.10 -4.79
C GLU A 96 19.15 -4.05 -4.20
N ILE A 97 18.32 -5.03 -4.57
CA ILE A 97 16.94 -5.11 -4.07
C ILE A 97 16.96 -5.65 -2.64
N PRO A 98 16.63 -4.83 -1.62
CA PRO A 98 16.89 -5.18 -0.21
C PRO A 98 16.07 -6.38 0.29
N PHE A 99 14.91 -6.64 -0.33
CA PHE A 99 13.99 -7.70 0.11
C PHE A 99 14.11 -9.01 -0.70
N LEU A 100 15.03 -9.08 -1.67
CA LEU A 100 15.14 -10.23 -2.57
C LEU A 100 15.35 -11.56 -1.85
N ASN A 101 16.06 -11.52 -0.72
CA ASN A 101 16.39 -12.69 0.10
C ASN A 101 15.74 -12.65 1.50
N THR A 102 14.72 -11.84 1.70
CA THR A 102 14.03 -11.73 2.99
C THR A 102 13.31 -13.02 3.29
N ARG A 103 13.48 -13.51 4.52
CA ARG A 103 12.84 -14.74 5.01
C ARG A 103 11.55 -14.48 5.80
N MET A 104 11.17 -13.24 5.95
CA MET A 104 10.06 -12.82 6.77
C MET A 104 9.10 -11.97 5.96
N ALA A 105 7.84 -12.36 5.94
CA ALA A 105 6.78 -11.55 5.39
C ALA A 105 6.52 -10.33 6.29
N SER A 106 6.44 -9.14 5.71
CA SER A 106 6.17 -7.90 6.43
C SER A 106 4.78 -7.40 6.07
N GLY A 107 3.95 -7.09 7.06
CA GLY A 107 2.64 -6.47 6.81
C GLY A 107 2.75 -5.06 6.22
N GLY A 108 3.90 -4.39 6.42
CA GLY A 108 4.16 -3.04 5.94
C GLY A 108 4.82 -2.95 4.57
N GLY A 109 5.24 -4.06 3.94
CA GLY A 109 5.90 -4.01 2.63
C GLY A 109 6.58 -5.30 2.22
N GLY A 110 7.40 -5.22 1.14
CA GLY A 110 8.22 -6.34 0.67
C GLY A 110 7.56 -7.27 -0.34
N LEU A 111 6.33 -7.01 -0.77
CA LEU A 111 5.69 -7.76 -1.85
C LEU A 111 6.30 -7.41 -3.21
N PHE A 112 6.61 -8.45 -3.97
CA PHE A 112 6.83 -8.37 -5.41
C PHE A 112 5.50 -8.63 -6.12
N SER A 113 5.26 -7.95 -7.22
CA SER A 113 4.04 -8.13 -8.00
C SER A 113 4.27 -7.74 -9.47
N THR A 114 3.24 -7.87 -10.29
CA THR A 114 3.21 -7.43 -11.68
C THR A 114 2.04 -6.47 -11.91
N MET A 115 2.07 -5.77 -13.05
CA MET A 115 0.95 -4.92 -13.47
C MET A 115 -0.35 -5.74 -13.57
N HIS A 116 -0.29 -6.95 -14.14
CA HIS A 116 -1.45 -7.83 -14.29
C HIS A 116 -2.04 -8.25 -12.93
N ASP A 117 -1.21 -8.72 -12.01
CA ASP A 117 -1.66 -9.14 -10.69
C ASP A 117 -2.27 -7.97 -9.92
N TYR A 118 -1.60 -6.80 -9.97
CA TYR A 118 -2.09 -5.62 -9.27
C TYR A 118 -3.36 -5.04 -9.91
N HIS A 119 -3.53 -5.19 -11.23
CA HIS A 119 -4.79 -4.91 -11.92
C HIS A 119 -5.95 -5.73 -11.32
N ASN A 120 -5.77 -7.03 -11.13
CA ASN A 120 -6.81 -7.89 -10.56
C ASN A 120 -7.20 -7.44 -9.14
N PHE A 121 -6.21 -7.02 -8.34
CA PHE A 121 -6.45 -6.45 -7.01
C PHE A 121 -7.26 -5.14 -7.09
N CYS A 122 -6.86 -4.21 -7.94
CA CYS A 122 -7.58 -2.95 -8.13
C CYS A 122 -8.99 -3.16 -8.72
N HIS A 123 -9.13 -4.10 -9.65
CA HIS A 123 -10.42 -4.48 -10.22
C HIS A 123 -11.37 -5.00 -9.13
N MET A 124 -10.89 -5.89 -8.25
CA MET A 124 -11.66 -6.38 -7.11
C MET A 124 -12.12 -5.24 -6.20
N LEU A 125 -11.24 -4.29 -5.90
CA LEU A 125 -11.59 -3.14 -5.06
C LEU A 125 -12.62 -2.22 -5.74
N LEU A 126 -12.49 -1.97 -7.04
CA LEU A 126 -13.46 -1.16 -7.80
C LEU A 126 -14.84 -1.82 -7.91
N HIS A 127 -14.89 -3.15 -7.89
CA HIS A 127 -16.11 -3.95 -7.98
C HIS A 127 -16.60 -4.46 -6.61
N ASP A 128 -16.59 -3.58 -5.62
CA ASP A 128 -17.19 -3.84 -4.30
C ASP A 128 -16.65 -5.10 -3.58
N GLY A 129 -15.41 -5.49 -3.85
CA GLY A 129 -14.77 -6.66 -3.23
C GLY A 129 -15.03 -7.99 -3.94
N GLU A 130 -15.42 -7.95 -5.21
CA GLU A 130 -15.67 -9.13 -6.05
C GLU A 130 -14.74 -9.19 -7.26
N PHE A 131 -14.28 -10.39 -7.62
CA PHE A 131 -13.46 -10.65 -8.79
C PHE A 131 -13.91 -11.96 -9.44
N GLU A 132 -14.29 -11.92 -10.73
CA GLU A 132 -14.71 -13.09 -11.52
C GLU A 132 -15.76 -13.95 -10.80
N GLY A 133 -16.78 -13.32 -10.20
CA GLY A 133 -17.84 -13.97 -9.44
C GLY A 133 -17.42 -14.53 -8.08
N LYS A 134 -16.18 -14.31 -7.66
CA LYS A 134 -15.66 -14.70 -6.34
C LYS A 134 -15.64 -13.48 -5.42
N ARG A 135 -16.30 -13.57 -4.27
CA ARG A 135 -16.28 -12.52 -3.26
C ARG A 135 -15.05 -12.68 -2.36
N ILE A 136 -14.17 -11.69 -2.39
CA ILE A 136 -12.95 -11.65 -1.59
C ILE A 136 -13.22 -10.93 -0.26
N ILE A 137 -13.96 -9.81 -0.32
CA ILE A 137 -14.33 -9.02 0.85
C ILE A 137 -15.78 -8.55 0.73
N GLY A 138 -16.47 -8.41 1.84
CA GLY A 138 -17.84 -7.91 1.84
C GLY A 138 -17.91 -6.44 1.45
N ARG A 139 -18.90 -6.04 0.62
CA ARG A 139 -19.09 -4.66 0.17
C ARG A 139 -19.09 -3.67 1.33
N LYS A 140 -19.84 -3.94 2.41
CA LYS A 140 -19.90 -3.04 3.58
C LYS A 140 -18.58 -2.97 4.37
N THR A 141 -17.78 -4.03 4.32
CA THR A 141 -16.41 -4.02 4.89
C THR A 141 -15.49 -3.13 4.05
N LEU A 142 -15.58 -3.22 2.73
CA LEU A 142 -14.80 -2.35 1.84
C LEU A 142 -15.21 -0.88 1.99
N GLU A 143 -16.51 -0.58 2.04
CA GLU A 143 -17.01 0.77 2.33
C GLU A 143 -16.43 1.30 3.65
N LEU A 144 -16.41 0.49 4.71
CA LEU A 144 -15.79 0.86 5.97
C LEU A 144 -14.29 1.11 5.82
N MET A 145 -13.58 0.27 5.09
CA MET A 145 -12.13 0.41 4.87
C MET A 145 -11.76 1.68 4.10
N THR A 146 -12.64 2.15 3.23
CA THR A 146 -12.43 3.34 2.38
C THR A 146 -13.12 4.59 2.92
N THR A 147 -13.61 4.56 4.15
CA THR A 147 -14.14 5.72 4.88
C THR A 147 -13.00 6.35 5.72
N ASN A 148 -13.02 7.67 5.89
CA ASN A 148 -12.08 8.34 6.78
C ASN A 148 -12.32 7.96 8.24
N HIS A 149 -11.29 7.45 8.91
CA HIS A 149 -11.34 7.05 10.32
C HIS A 149 -10.60 8.03 11.26
N LEU A 150 -10.06 9.12 10.72
CA LEU A 150 -9.41 10.13 11.55
C LEU A 150 -10.47 10.86 12.40
N PRO A 151 -10.17 11.19 13.67
CA PRO A 151 -11.09 11.91 14.55
C PRO A 151 -11.61 13.20 13.92
N ASP A 152 -12.86 13.54 14.19
CA ASP A 152 -13.52 14.76 13.73
C ASP A 152 -13.47 15.00 12.21
N ASN A 153 -13.34 13.92 11.44
CA ASN A 153 -13.15 13.92 9.99
C ASN A 153 -11.96 14.77 9.53
N GLN A 154 -10.94 14.90 10.37
CA GLN A 154 -9.70 15.59 10.05
C GLN A 154 -8.94 14.93 8.90
N ASP A 155 -8.05 15.67 8.27
CA ASP A 155 -7.13 15.12 7.28
C ASP A 155 -5.76 14.74 7.88
N LEU A 156 -4.94 14.09 7.08
CA LEU A 156 -3.60 13.63 7.50
C LEU A 156 -2.67 14.79 7.88
N THR A 157 -2.83 15.97 7.28
CA THR A 157 -2.01 17.15 7.62
C THR A 157 -2.35 17.68 9.00
N GLU A 158 -3.62 17.64 9.38
CA GLU A 158 -4.09 18.09 10.70
C GLU A 158 -3.68 17.11 11.82
N MET A 159 -3.62 15.81 11.50
CA MET A 159 -3.33 14.74 12.46
C MET A 159 -1.86 14.35 12.55
N SER A 160 -1.04 14.64 11.53
CA SER A 160 0.35 14.16 11.42
C SER A 160 1.37 15.20 11.93
N GLU A 161 2.43 14.73 12.58
CA GLU A 161 3.58 15.56 12.97
C GLU A 161 4.71 15.54 11.93
N SER A 162 4.73 14.59 10.99
CA SER A 162 5.80 14.45 10.01
C SER A 162 5.27 14.39 8.58
N ALA A 163 5.90 15.15 7.67
CA ALA A 163 5.66 15.03 6.25
C ALA A 163 6.35 13.75 5.73
N PHE A 164 5.60 12.68 5.51
CA PHE A 164 6.15 11.39 5.06
C PHE A 164 6.17 11.25 3.54
N SER A 165 5.51 12.09 2.77
CA SER A 165 5.40 11.92 1.33
C SER A 165 5.66 13.20 0.54
N GLU A 166 5.99 13.04 -0.73
CA GLU A 166 6.12 14.10 -1.74
C GLU A 166 4.83 14.88 -1.97
N THR A 167 3.69 14.32 -1.55
CA THR A 167 2.37 14.90 -1.76
C THR A 167 1.84 15.49 -0.46
N PRO A 168 1.42 16.76 -0.45
CA PRO A 168 0.68 17.31 0.68
C PRO A 168 -0.57 16.49 0.93
N TYR A 169 -0.79 16.07 2.17
CA TYR A 169 -1.97 15.34 2.59
C TYR A 169 -3.14 16.22 3.03
N ALA A 170 -3.07 17.52 2.77
CA ALA A 170 -4.21 18.39 3.01
C ALA A 170 -5.42 17.94 2.19
N GLY A 171 -6.57 17.83 2.80
CA GLY A 171 -7.79 17.32 2.18
C GLY A 171 -7.82 15.82 1.95
N VAL A 172 -6.86 15.07 2.49
CA VAL A 172 -6.77 13.61 2.38
C VAL A 172 -6.86 12.98 3.76
N GLY A 173 -7.86 12.14 3.98
CA GLY A 173 -8.03 11.35 5.19
C GLY A 173 -7.38 9.96 5.09
N PHE A 174 -7.66 9.11 6.09
CA PHE A 174 -7.14 7.76 6.15
C PHE A 174 -8.19 6.76 6.61
N GLY A 175 -8.35 5.72 5.80
CA GLY A 175 -9.23 4.59 6.09
C GLY A 175 -8.49 3.45 6.79
N LEU A 176 -8.91 2.22 6.53
CA LEU A 176 -8.22 1.03 7.03
C LEU A 176 -7.22 0.52 5.98
N GLY A 177 -6.10 1.24 5.85
CA GLY A 177 -5.00 0.91 4.93
C GLY A 177 -4.98 1.72 3.63
N PHE A 178 -5.90 2.67 3.43
CA PHE A 178 -5.96 3.54 2.26
C PHE A 178 -5.97 5.02 2.66
N SER A 179 -5.34 5.87 1.86
CA SER A 179 -5.66 7.29 1.85
C SER A 179 -7.02 7.48 1.18
N VAL A 180 -7.80 8.45 1.63
CA VAL A 180 -9.15 8.74 1.13
C VAL A 180 -9.26 10.23 0.84
N MET A 181 -9.65 10.60 -0.39
CA MET A 181 -9.85 12.00 -0.76
C MET A 181 -11.10 12.56 -0.10
N LEU A 182 -10.93 13.60 0.72
CA LEU A 182 -12.01 14.30 1.42
C LEU A 182 -12.35 15.63 0.76
N ASP A 183 -11.33 16.37 0.32
CA ASP A 183 -11.47 17.70 -0.27
C ASP A 183 -10.43 17.93 -1.38
N PRO A 184 -10.82 17.78 -2.65
CA PRO A 184 -9.94 18.02 -3.80
C PRO A 184 -9.41 19.45 -3.87
N ALA A 185 -10.20 20.46 -3.44
CA ALA A 185 -9.78 21.84 -3.47
C ALA A 185 -8.68 22.12 -2.42
N LYS A 186 -8.84 21.57 -1.20
CA LYS A 186 -7.83 21.64 -0.15
C LYS A 186 -6.55 20.89 -0.53
N SER A 187 -6.67 19.75 -1.21
CA SER A 187 -5.53 18.97 -1.70
C SER A 187 -4.84 19.58 -2.93
N GLN A 188 -5.47 20.58 -3.56
CA GLN A 188 -5.02 21.18 -4.82
C GLN A 188 -4.75 20.12 -5.92
N SER A 189 -5.59 19.11 -5.97
CA SER A 189 -5.46 18.00 -6.91
C SER A 189 -6.78 17.73 -7.61
N VAL A 190 -6.73 17.50 -8.92
CA VAL A 190 -7.89 17.04 -9.67
C VAL A 190 -8.21 15.62 -9.21
N SER A 191 -9.39 15.44 -8.62
CA SER A 191 -9.82 14.17 -8.02
C SER A 191 -11.28 14.25 -7.64
N ASP A 192 -11.86 13.16 -7.19
CA ASP A 192 -13.20 13.11 -6.61
C ASP A 192 -13.16 12.74 -5.13
N ILE A 193 -14.13 13.27 -4.37
CA ILE A 193 -14.35 12.85 -2.99
C ILE A 193 -14.63 11.34 -2.97
N GLY A 194 -13.93 10.61 -2.10
CA GLY A 194 -14.02 9.15 -2.00
C GLY A 194 -13.04 8.39 -2.89
N GLU A 195 -12.22 9.04 -3.73
CA GLU A 195 -11.07 8.39 -4.34
C GLU A 195 -10.13 7.88 -3.24
N PHE A 196 -9.67 6.64 -3.37
CA PHE A 196 -8.80 6.03 -2.39
C PHE A 196 -7.63 5.30 -3.05
N GLY A 197 -6.56 5.08 -2.29
CA GLY A 197 -5.37 4.40 -2.80
C GLY A 197 -4.21 4.47 -1.85
N TRP A 198 -3.03 4.12 -2.32
CA TRP A 198 -1.77 4.29 -1.61
C TRP A 198 -0.57 4.30 -2.55
N GLY A 199 0.59 4.59 -2.01
CA GLY A 199 1.85 4.59 -2.75
C GLY A 199 2.96 3.78 -2.08
N GLY A 200 3.94 3.35 -2.86
CA GLY A 200 5.14 2.66 -2.38
C GLY A 200 6.37 3.57 -2.30
N ALA A 201 7.34 3.19 -1.48
CA ALA A 201 8.59 3.92 -1.30
C ALA A 201 9.40 4.08 -2.60
N ALA A 202 9.30 3.11 -3.52
CA ALA A 202 9.94 3.16 -4.83
C ALA A 202 9.09 3.87 -5.90
N SER A 203 8.27 4.85 -5.49
CA SER A 203 7.46 5.74 -6.35
C SER A 203 6.27 5.06 -7.05
N THR A 204 5.93 3.84 -6.69
CA THR A 204 4.71 3.18 -7.16
C THR A 204 3.48 3.85 -6.58
N VAL A 205 2.35 3.79 -7.29
CA VAL A 205 1.06 4.26 -6.80
C VAL A 205 -0.08 3.48 -7.45
N PHE A 206 -1.16 3.31 -6.69
CA PHE A 206 -2.47 2.99 -7.23
C PHE A 206 -3.50 3.95 -6.65
N MET A 207 -4.50 4.26 -7.44
CA MET A 207 -5.65 5.10 -7.08
C MET A 207 -6.90 4.46 -7.66
N ILE A 208 -7.97 4.45 -6.92
CA ILE A 208 -9.27 3.92 -7.31
C ILE A 208 -10.29 5.03 -7.15
N ASN A 209 -10.98 5.36 -8.24
CA ASN A 209 -12.06 6.32 -8.24
C ASN A 209 -13.38 5.60 -8.55
N PRO A 210 -14.19 5.29 -7.55
CA PRO A 210 -15.47 4.62 -7.77
C PRO A 210 -16.49 5.46 -8.55
N LYS A 211 -16.39 6.80 -8.49
CA LYS A 211 -17.32 7.71 -9.17
C LYS A 211 -17.10 7.71 -10.68
N GLU A 212 -15.84 7.66 -11.10
CA GLU A 212 -15.45 7.59 -12.51
C GLU A 212 -15.30 6.13 -13.00
N GLU A 213 -15.65 5.16 -12.17
CA GLU A 213 -15.53 3.71 -12.43
C GLU A 213 -14.14 3.33 -12.98
N MET A 214 -13.09 3.96 -12.45
CA MET A 214 -11.72 3.75 -12.92
C MET A 214 -10.73 3.49 -11.80
N PHE A 215 -9.59 2.91 -12.17
CA PHE A 215 -8.40 2.89 -11.33
C PHE A 215 -7.14 3.21 -12.15
N ILE A 216 -6.13 3.70 -11.47
CA ILE A 216 -4.82 4.05 -12.02
C ILE A 216 -3.78 3.22 -11.30
N ILE A 217 -2.89 2.60 -12.06
CA ILE A 217 -1.72 1.90 -11.54
C ILE A 217 -0.49 2.45 -12.23
N PHE A 218 0.48 2.90 -11.45
CA PHE A 218 1.78 3.32 -11.95
C PHE A 218 2.88 2.56 -11.22
N LEU A 219 3.68 1.81 -11.95
CA LEU A 219 4.79 1.02 -11.43
C LEU A 219 6.11 1.56 -11.93
N THR A 220 6.96 1.92 -11.00
CA THR A 220 8.35 2.32 -11.22
C THR A 220 9.20 1.87 -10.03
N GLN A 221 10.51 1.98 -10.13
CA GLN A 221 11.42 1.53 -9.08
C GLN A 221 12.50 2.60 -8.84
N LEU A 222 12.08 3.76 -8.30
CA LEU A 222 12.94 4.89 -7.97
C LEU A 222 12.75 5.32 -6.52
N LEU A 223 13.84 5.41 -5.77
CA LEU A 223 13.90 5.92 -4.41
C LEU A 223 14.56 7.31 -4.37
N PRO A 224 14.15 8.17 -3.43
CA PRO A 224 12.90 8.12 -2.68
C PRO A 224 11.69 8.48 -3.56
N SER A 225 10.48 8.18 -3.08
CA SER A 225 9.25 8.49 -3.81
C SER A 225 8.99 10.00 -3.99
N SER A 226 9.67 10.83 -3.21
CA SER A 226 9.64 12.29 -3.28
C SER A 226 10.52 12.91 -4.38
N THR A 227 11.25 12.09 -5.16
CA THR A 227 12.16 12.58 -6.21
C THR A 227 11.45 13.42 -7.27
N TYR A 228 10.31 12.93 -7.75
CA TYR A 228 9.47 13.61 -8.75
C TYR A 228 8.01 13.60 -8.32
N GLN A 229 7.26 14.64 -8.66
CA GLN A 229 5.82 14.74 -8.33
C GLN A 229 4.94 13.93 -9.31
N VAL A 230 5.43 12.75 -9.72
CA VAL A 230 4.80 11.89 -10.73
C VAL A 230 3.34 11.57 -10.39
N ARG A 231 3.02 11.34 -9.12
CA ARG A 231 1.65 10.98 -8.69
C ARG A 231 0.66 12.10 -8.98
N ARG A 232 1.05 13.35 -8.72
CA ARG A 232 0.21 14.53 -8.96
C ARG A 232 0.10 14.86 -10.45
N GLU A 233 1.22 14.79 -11.17
CA GLU A 233 1.27 15.03 -12.60
C GLU A 233 0.45 13.98 -13.37
N LEU A 234 0.63 12.71 -13.04
CA LEU A 234 -0.10 11.60 -13.65
C LEU A 234 -1.62 11.74 -13.44
N ARG A 235 -2.03 12.06 -12.22
CA ARG A 235 -3.44 12.32 -11.92
C ARG A 235 -3.98 13.43 -12.78
N SER A 236 -3.30 14.57 -12.84
CA SER A 236 -3.74 15.72 -13.66
C SER A 236 -3.88 15.37 -15.13
N LEU A 237 -2.95 14.62 -15.70
CA LEU A 237 -3.00 14.20 -17.11
C LEU A 237 -4.15 13.23 -17.37
N ILE A 238 -4.37 12.26 -16.51
CA ILE A 238 -5.43 11.26 -16.67
C ILE A 238 -6.81 11.91 -16.55
N TYR A 239 -7.03 12.70 -15.50
CA TYR A 239 -8.32 13.37 -15.31
C TYR A 239 -8.62 14.39 -16.41
N SER A 240 -7.60 15.04 -16.98
CA SER A 240 -7.79 15.94 -18.13
C SER A 240 -8.17 15.21 -19.43
N ALA A 241 -7.97 13.92 -19.49
CA ALA A 241 -8.32 13.08 -20.65
C ALA A 241 -9.72 12.46 -20.54
N LEU A 242 -10.39 12.57 -19.39
CA LEU A 242 -11.77 12.11 -19.23
C LEU A 242 -12.68 13.01 -20.07
N MET A 243 -13.43 12.38 -20.96
CA MET A 243 -14.39 13.10 -21.82
C MET A 243 -15.71 13.25 -21.05
N PRO A 244 -16.39 14.41 -21.15
CA PRO A 244 -17.75 14.52 -20.65
C PRO A 244 -18.67 13.58 -21.42
N GLU A 245 -19.59 12.91 -20.72
CA GLU A 245 -20.67 12.14 -21.32
C GLU A 245 -21.66 13.02 -22.09
#